data_1d7e6a0512223169a635982a50fbeff4
#
_entry.id   1d7e6a0512223169a635982a50fbeff4
#
_cell.length_a   1.000
_cell.length_b   1.000
_cell.length_c   1.000
_cell.angle_alpha   90.00
_cell.angle_beta   90.00
_cell.angle_gamma   90.00
#
_symmetry.space_group_name_H-M   'P 1'
#
loop_
_entity.id
_entity.type
_entity.pdbx_description
1 polymer ?
#
loop_
_entity_poly.entity_id
_entity_poly.type
_entity_poly.pdbx_seq_one_letter_code
_entity_poly.pdbx_strand_id
1 'polypeptide(L)'
;VADELFKALGDRTRRIILDELVQKSGQTLFEICSRLSMKHRLAISRQGVSQHLAVLEAAGLVRSRREGRYKYHDLNTAPLRHITERWPAPDAPEPEEKTP
;
A
#
# COMPACT_ATOMS: atom_id res chain seq x y z
N VAL A 1 2.03 9.68 -13.38
CA VAL A 1 2.67 8.93 -12.31
C VAL A 1 2.18 9.42 -10.95
N ALA A 2 2.31 10.74 -10.71
CA ALA A 2 1.84 11.28 -9.43
C ALA A 2 0.33 11.17 -9.27
N ASP A 3 -0.40 11.33 -10.37
CA ASP A 3 -1.86 11.25 -10.30
C ASP A 3 -2.32 9.86 -9.87
N GLU A 4 -1.63 8.82 -10.31
CA GLU A 4 -2.00 7.48 -9.90
C GLU A 4 -1.68 7.24 -8.44
N LEU A 5 -0.63 7.84 -7.94
CA LEU A 5 -0.30 7.76 -6.52
C LEU A 5 -1.41 8.38 -5.69
N PHE A 6 -1.83 9.60 -6.03
CA PHE A 6 -2.88 10.27 -5.27
C PHE A 6 -4.21 9.54 -5.39
N LYS A 7 -4.51 9.03 -6.56
CA LYS A 7 -5.72 8.24 -6.75
C LYS A 7 -5.71 7.00 -5.84
N ALA A 8 -4.59 6.31 -5.81
CA ALA A 8 -4.47 5.10 -4.99
C ALA A 8 -4.66 5.41 -3.52
N LEU A 9 -4.08 6.50 -3.04
CA LEU A 9 -4.16 6.87 -1.62
C LEU A 9 -5.49 7.52 -1.25
N GLY A 10 -6.30 7.88 -2.24
CA GLY A 10 -7.56 8.58 -2.00
C GLY A 10 -8.71 7.70 -1.55
N ASP A 11 -8.49 6.40 -1.41
CA ASP A 11 -9.55 5.48 -1.03
C ASP A 11 -9.22 4.82 0.31
N ARG A 12 -10.19 4.81 1.22
CA ARG A 12 -9.96 4.29 2.57
C ARG A 12 -9.59 2.80 2.55
N THR A 13 -10.28 2.01 1.73
CA THR A 13 -9.99 0.58 1.67
C THR A 13 -8.58 0.32 1.17
N ARG A 14 -8.14 1.08 0.17
CA ARG A 14 -6.77 0.90 -0.32
C ARG A 14 -5.73 1.27 0.74
N ARG A 15 -6.01 2.30 1.53
CA ARG A 15 -5.09 2.64 2.63
C ARG A 15 -5.04 1.52 3.67
N ILE A 16 -6.18 0.88 3.94
CA ILE A 16 -6.21 -0.25 4.86
C ILE A 16 -5.43 -1.43 4.30
N ILE A 17 -5.53 -1.67 3.00
CA ILE A 17 -4.73 -2.74 2.38
C ILE A 17 -3.24 -2.45 2.57
N LEU A 18 -2.84 -1.21 2.37
CA LEU A 18 -1.44 -0.84 2.59
C LEU A 18 -1.04 -1.04 4.05
N ASP A 19 -1.93 -0.71 4.99
CA ASP A 19 -1.65 -0.94 6.41
C ASP A 19 -1.38 -2.41 6.68
N GLU A 20 -2.17 -3.30 6.07
CA GLU A 20 -1.97 -4.73 6.27
C GLU A 20 -0.66 -5.21 5.64
N LEU A 21 -0.27 -4.62 4.52
CA LEU A 21 0.99 -4.98 3.89
C LEU A 21 2.20 -4.44 4.65
N VAL A 22 2.01 -3.38 5.44
CA VAL A 22 3.05 -2.94 6.38
C VAL A 22 3.25 -4.02 7.44
N GLN A 23 2.15 -4.60 7.92
CA GLN A 23 2.25 -5.66 8.93
C GLN A 23 2.90 -6.91 8.37
N LYS A 24 2.55 -7.27 7.15
CA LYS A 24 3.11 -8.44 6.50
C LYS A 24 3.14 -8.21 5.00
N SER A 25 4.30 -7.93 4.45
CA SER A 25 4.47 -7.86 3.01
C SER A 25 4.46 -9.27 2.43
N GLY A 26 4.10 -9.39 1.16
CA GLY A 26 4.09 -10.70 0.51
C GLY A 26 2.86 -11.51 0.85
N GLN A 27 1.68 -10.92 0.70
CA GLN A 27 0.44 -11.63 0.96
C GLN A 27 -0.26 -12.01 -0.33
N THR A 28 -0.93 -13.16 -0.29
CA THR A 28 -1.81 -13.57 -1.39
C THR A 28 -3.12 -12.80 -1.31
N LEU A 29 -3.88 -12.85 -2.40
CA LEU A 29 -5.20 -12.24 -2.41
C LEU A 29 -6.08 -12.81 -1.30
N PHE A 30 -6.01 -14.13 -1.09
CA PHE A 30 -6.80 -14.77 -0.03
C PHE A 30 -6.43 -14.20 1.35
N GLU A 31 -5.14 -14.05 1.61
CA GLU A 31 -4.71 -13.51 2.90
C GLU A 31 -5.18 -12.08 3.10
N ILE A 32 -5.08 -11.26 2.07
CA ILE A 32 -5.54 -9.88 2.17
C ILE A 32 -7.04 -9.84 2.42
N CYS A 33 -7.82 -10.62 1.68
CA CYS A 33 -9.27 -10.67 1.87
C CYS A 33 -9.63 -11.10 3.28
N SER A 34 -8.93 -12.11 3.80
CA SER A 34 -9.19 -12.60 5.16
C SER A 34 -8.91 -11.53 6.19
N ARG A 35 -7.82 -10.79 6.05
CA ARG A 35 -7.48 -9.74 7.00
C ARG A 35 -8.48 -8.59 6.95
N LEU A 36 -8.90 -8.21 5.75
CA LEU A 36 -9.89 -7.14 5.61
C LEU A 36 -11.20 -7.55 6.28
N SER A 37 -11.62 -8.79 6.09
CA SER A 37 -12.86 -9.27 6.68
C SER A 37 -12.76 -9.40 8.19
N MET A 38 -11.71 -10.05 8.67
CA MET A 38 -11.62 -10.43 10.07
C MET A 38 -11.14 -9.30 10.98
N LYS A 39 -10.20 -8.49 10.50
CA LYS A 39 -9.63 -7.42 11.32
C LYS A 39 -10.36 -6.10 11.15
N HIS A 40 -10.89 -5.84 9.97
CA HIS A 40 -11.49 -4.55 9.66
C HIS A 40 -12.98 -4.64 9.38
N ARG A 41 -13.51 -5.86 9.35
CA ARG A 41 -14.95 -6.13 9.13
C ARG A 41 -15.45 -5.48 7.86
N LEU A 42 -14.63 -5.52 6.82
CA LEU A 42 -15.01 -4.99 5.53
C LEU A 42 -15.62 -6.09 4.67
N ALA A 43 -16.83 -5.83 4.19
CA ALA A 43 -17.55 -6.79 3.35
C ALA A 43 -17.24 -6.46 1.88
N ILE A 44 -16.08 -6.86 1.42
CA ILE A 44 -15.65 -6.58 0.05
C ILE A 44 -15.41 -7.90 -0.65
N SER A 45 -15.89 -8.01 -1.90
CA SER A 45 -15.68 -9.21 -2.69
C SER A 45 -14.21 -9.35 -3.07
N ARG A 46 -13.83 -10.59 -3.41
CA ARG A 46 -12.47 -10.84 -3.89
C ARG A 46 -12.16 -10.01 -5.12
N GLN A 47 -13.15 -9.88 -6.02
CA GLN A 47 -12.95 -9.08 -7.21
C GLN A 47 -12.72 -7.61 -6.85
N GLY A 48 -13.46 -7.11 -5.86
CA GLY A 48 -13.27 -5.74 -5.40
C GLY A 48 -11.88 -5.51 -4.85
N VAL A 49 -11.39 -6.46 -4.02
CA VAL A 49 -10.04 -6.36 -3.48
C VAL A 49 -9.01 -6.44 -4.62
N SER A 50 -9.25 -7.32 -5.58
CA SER A 50 -8.35 -7.45 -6.72
C SER A 50 -8.26 -6.14 -7.52
N GLN A 51 -9.39 -5.44 -7.68
CA GLN A 51 -9.39 -4.15 -8.37
C GLN A 51 -8.64 -3.09 -7.58
N HIS A 52 -8.78 -3.09 -6.27
CA HIS A 52 -8.01 -2.17 -5.43
C HIS A 52 -6.51 -2.44 -5.56
N LEU A 53 -6.13 -3.72 -5.58
CA LEU A 53 -4.72 -4.07 -5.75
C LEU A 53 -4.20 -3.62 -7.10
N ALA A 54 -5.02 -3.70 -8.15
CA ALA A 54 -4.59 -3.23 -9.47
C ALA A 54 -4.30 -1.73 -9.46
N VAL A 55 -5.12 -0.95 -8.75
CA VAL A 55 -4.88 0.49 -8.62
C VAL A 55 -3.60 0.75 -7.85
N LEU A 56 -3.36 0.00 -6.79
CA LEU A 56 -2.12 0.14 -6.01
C LEU A 56 -0.90 -0.26 -6.82
N GLU A 57 -1.02 -1.29 -7.67
CA GLU A 57 0.08 -1.69 -8.53
C GLU A 57 0.38 -0.63 -9.58
N ALA A 58 -0.66 -0.02 -10.15
CA ALA A 58 -0.47 1.03 -11.14
C ALA A 58 0.26 2.23 -10.54
N ALA A 59 0.08 2.47 -9.25
CA ALA A 59 0.76 3.53 -8.54
C ALA A 59 2.16 3.14 -8.07
N GLY A 60 2.54 1.89 -8.26
CA GLY A 60 3.85 1.40 -7.83
C GLY A 60 3.94 1.11 -6.34
N LEU A 61 2.82 1.19 -5.61
CA LEU A 61 2.82 0.95 -4.17
C LEU A 61 2.78 -0.52 -3.83
N VAL A 62 2.35 -1.35 -4.76
CA VAL A 62 2.31 -2.78 -4.60
C VAL A 62 2.98 -3.40 -5.81
N ARG A 63 3.78 -4.41 -5.57
CA ARG A 63 4.40 -5.22 -6.63
C ARG A 63 3.97 -6.65 -6.43
N SER A 64 3.54 -7.31 -7.50
CA SER A 64 3.18 -8.71 -7.39
C SER A 64 4.30 -9.57 -7.95
N ARG A 65 4.43 -10.76 -7.37
CA ARG A 65 5.36 -11.76 -7.85
C ARG A 65 4.70 -13.11 -7.76
N ARG A 66 5.08 -13.99 -8.64
CA ARG A 66 4.49 -15.32 -8.68
C ARG A 66 5.51 -16.34 -8.25
N GLU A 67 5.09 -17.22 -7.35
CA GLU A 67 5.90 -18.34 -6.91
C GLU A 67 5.04 -19.58 -6.95
N GLY A 68 5.35 -20.49 -7.88
CA GLY A 68 4.51 -21.65 -8.09
C GLY A 68 3.14 -21.22 -8.58
N ARG A 69 2.11 -21.67 -7.88
CA ARG A 69 0.75 -21.32 -8.25
C ARG A 69 0.22 -20.12 -7.47
N TYR A 70 1.03 -19.50 -6.64
CA TYR A 70 0.58 -18.37 -5.81
C TYR A 70 1.14 -17.07 -6.33
N LYS A 71 0.32 -16.03 -6.21
CA LYS A 71 0.72 -14.66 -6.52
C LYS A 71 0.76 -13.89 -5.22
N TYR A 72 1.91 -13.32 -4.93
CA TYR A 72 2.13 -12.57 -3.69
C TYR A 72 2.21 -11.09 -3.99
N HIS A 73 1.73 -10.29 -3.05
CA HIS A 73 1.71 -8.84 -3.19
C HIS A 73 2.64 -8.23 -2.16
N ASP A 74 3.65 -7.53 -2.63
CA ASP A 74 4.65 -6.91 -1.78
C ASP A 74 4.44 -5.42 -1.71
N LEU A 75 4.66 -4.86 -0.53
CA LEU A 75 4.57 -3.42 -0.33
C LEU A 75 5.81 -2.74 -0.90
N ASN A 76 5.60 -1.62 -1.57
CA ASN A 76 6.69 -0.77 -2.04
C ASN A 76 6.34 0.67 -1.74
N THR A 77 7.02 1.25 -0.75
CA THR A 77 6.71 2.61 -0.32
C THR A 77 7.54 3.67 -1.06
N ALA A 78 8.41 3.27 -1.96
CA ALA A 78 9.26 4.23 -2.66
C ALA A 78 8.48 5.38 -3.34
N PRO A 79 7.32 5.12 -3.97
CA PRO A 79 6.60 6.23 -4.60
C PRO A 79 6.14 7.31 -3.64
N LEU A 80 6.04 7.01 -2.34
CA LEU A 80 5.56 7.98 -1.36
C LEU A 80 6.48 9.20 -1.26
N ARG A 81 7.73 9.06 -1.67
CA ARG A 81 8.66 10.20 -1.65
C ARG A 81 8.17 11.36 -2.51
N HIS A 82 7.35 11.08 -3.53
CA HIS A 82 6.80 12.14 -4.38
C HIS A 82 5.96 13.13 -3.59
N ILE A 83 5.38 12.69 -2.48
CA ILE A 83 4.57 13.57 -1.65
C ILE A 83 5.45 14.55 -0.89
N THR A 84 6.47 14.04 -0.22
CA THR A 84 7.35 14.89 0.57
C THR A 84 8.27 15.73 -0.30
N GLU A 85 8.58 15.27 -1.50
CA GLU A 85 9.34 16.07 -2.44
C GLU A 85 8.53 17.25 -2.96
N ARG A 86 7.23 17.03 -3.15
CA ARG A 86 6.35 18.09 -3.62
C ARG A 86 5.97 19.07 -2.52
N TRP A 87 5.77 18.58 -1.32
CA TRP A 87 5.42 19.40 -0.16
C TRP A 87 6.35 19.05 0.98
N PRO A 88 7.58 19.58 0.96
CA PRO A 88 8.51 19.27 2.04
C PRO A 88 8.11 19.99 3.32
N ALA A 89 8.46 19.36 4.45
CA ALA A 89 8.22 19.98 5.74
C ALA A 89 9.15 21.20 5.88
N PRO A 90 8.61 22.39 6.13
CA PRO A 90 9.45 23.60 6.14
C PRO A 90 10.48 23.62 7.26
N ASP A 91 10.16 23.05 8.40
CA ASP A 91 11.06 23.08 9.55
C ASP A 91 11.40 21.69 10.00
N ALA A 92 11.48 20.74 9.06
CA ALA A 92 11.79 19.37 9.42
C ALA A 92 13.18 19.30 10.04
N PRO A 93 13.29 18.74 11.22
CA PRO A 93 14.62 18.59 11.81
C PRO A 93 15.42 17.55 11.06
N GLU A 94 16.73 17.73 11.05
CA GLU A 94 17.59 16.75 10.47
C GLU A 94 17.55 15.49 11.31
N PRO A 95 17.57 14.33 10.68
CA PRO A 95 17.53 13.09 11.48
C PRO A 95 18.65 13.00 12.51
N GLU A 96 19.81 13.50 12.16
CA GLU A 96 20.96 13.43 13.05
C GLU A 96 20.88 14.41 14.19
N GLU A 97 19.97 15.36 14.13
CA GLU A 97 19.81 16.31 15.21
C GLU A 97 19.29 15.66 16.46
N LYS A 98 18.69 14.52 16.33
CA LYS A 98 18.21 13.80 17.50
C LYS A 98 19.31 13.16 18.27
N THR A 99 20.44 13.03 17.67
CA THR A 99 21.56 12.39 18.33
C THR A 99 22.47 13.46 18.90
N PRO A 100 22.68 13.41 20.16
CA PRO A 100 23.59 14.35 20.80
C PRO A 100 25.01 14.16 20.37
#